data_a9a03ae4e192442c4bc89780472df4fa
#
_entry.id   a9a03ae4e192442c4bc89780472df4fa
#
_cell.length_a   1.000
_cell.length_b   1.000
_cell.length_c   1.000
_cell.angle_alpha   90.00
_cell.angle_beta   90.00
_cell.angle_gamma   90.00
#
_symmetry.space_group_name_H-M   'P 1'
#
loop_
_entity.id
_entity.type
_entity.pdbx_description
1 polymer ?
#
loop_
_entity_poly.entity_id
_entity_poly.type
_entity_poly.pdbx_seq_one_letter_code
_entity_poly.pdbx_strand_id
1 'polypeptide(L)'
;GLGLPADELFYVSPETQAYFAEKKAASKAAFEAWQKTYDAWAKANPALAEQLTDGLAHAVPTDLSEKIPAFAADYKDATRGAGGVVLNAIAKAMPQVITGSADLYGSTKNYLKDGGDFSKANPLGRNIWFGIREHAMGAIMNGMALHGGVIPFGATFLVFSDYMRPSVRLAALMKLHTRYIYTHDSIGLGEDGPTHQPVEQLAALRAIP
;
A
#
# COMPACT_ATOMS: atom_id res chain seq x y z
N GLY A 1 -11.95 15.69 -43.50
CA GLY A 1 -10.81 15.11 -42.78
C GLY A 1 -10.38 15.96 -41.62
N LEU A 2 -9.47 15.47 -40.78
CA LEU A 2 -8.94 16.17 -39.60
C LEU A 2 -7.91 17.28 -39.94
N GLY A 3 -7.62 17.51 -41.27
CA GLY A 3 -6.61 18.49 -41.71
C GLY A 3 -5.16 18.10 -41.42
N LEU A 4 -4.92 16.81 -41.12
CA LEU A 4 -3.56 16.29 -40.93
C LEU A 4 -2.95 15.80 -42.24
N PRO A 5 -1.60 15.83 -42.41
CA PRO A 5 -0.94 15.20 -43.55
C PRO A 5 -1.34 13.73 -43.69
N ALA A 6 -1.65 13.32 -44.92
CA ALA A 6 -2.10 11.93 -45.18
C ALA A 6 -0.95 10.91 -45.26
N ASP A 7 0.25 11.41 -45.52
CA ASP A 7 1.48 10.67 -45.75
C ASP A 7 2.46 10.67 -44.59
N GLU A 8 2.09 11.33 -43.47
CA GLU A 8 2.93 11.40 -42.27
C GLU A 8 2.27 10.69 -41.08
N LEU A 9 2.85 9.57 -40.65
CA LEU A 9 2.41 8.85 -39.47
C LEU A 9 2.88 9.56 -38.19
N PHE A 10 2.02 9.59 -37.16
CA PHE A 10 2.30 10.24 -35.89
C PHE A 10 2.65 11.72 -35.99
N TYR A 11 2.05 12.43 -36.95
CA TYR A 11 2.28 13.85 -37.16
C TYR A 11 2.03 14.66 -35.89
N VAL A 12 3.00 15.54 -35.56
CA VAL A 12 2.87 16.51 -34.47
C VAL A 12 3.14 17.89 -35.07
N SER A 13 2.17 18.80 -34.97
CA SER A 13 2.32 20.13 -35.57
C SER A 13 3.48 20.91 -34.95
N PRO A 14 4.13 21.82 -35.74
CA PRO A 14 5.19 22.68 -35.23
C PRO A 14 4.79 23.49 -34.00
N GLU A 15 3.53 23.97 -33.94
CA GLU A 15 3.02 24.74 -32.82
C GLU A 15 2.96 23.86 -31.55
N THR A 16 2.53 22.61 -31.70
CA THR A 16 2.49 21.64 -30.60
C THR A 16 3.91 21.32 -30.12
N GLN A 17 4.85 21.13 -31.06
CA GLN A 17 6.25 20.89 -30.71
C GLN A 17 6.85 22.08 -29.95
N ALA A 18 6.63 23.32 -30.43
CA ALA A 18 7.09 24.54 -29.77
C ALA A 18 6.53 24.70 -28.37
N TYR A 19 5.21 24.47 -28.20
CA TYR A 19 4.56 24.51 -26.89
C TYR A 19 5.20 23.52 -25.92
N PHE A 20 5.37 22.27 -26.33
CA PHE A 20 5.97 21.26 -25.44
C PHE A 20 7.47 21.47 -25.22
N ALA A 21 8.19 22.08 -26.17
CA ALA A 21 9.58 22.47 -25.96
C ALA A 21 9.72 23.52 -24.85
N GLU A 22 8.84 24.53 -24.84
CA GLU A 22 8.76 25.54 -23.77
C GLU A 22 8.45 24.89 -22.43
N LYS A 23 7.42 24.02 -22.36
CA LYS A 23 7.04 23.30 -21.13
C LYS A 23 8.19 22.42 -20.63
N LYS A 24 8.87 21.72 -21.52
CA LYS A 24 10.04 20.89 -21.17
C LYS A 24 11.16 21.73 -20.56
N ALA A 25 11.47 22.92 -21.14
CA ALA A 25 12.49 23.81 -20.60
C ALA A 25 12.12 24.32 -19.19
N ALA A 26 10.86 24.76 -19.01
CA ALA A 26 10.36 25.20 -17.69
C ALA A 26 10.39 24.06 -16.64
N SER A 27 9.94 22.87 -17.02
CA SER A 27 9.96 21.69 -16.13
C SER A 27 11.38 21.27 -15.77
N LYS A 28 12.32 21.36 -16.72
CA LYS A 28 13.74 21.07 -16.46
C LYS A 28 14.32 22.04 -15.44
N ALA A 29 14.06 23.34 -15.60
CA ALA A 29 14.54 24.36 -14.65
C ALA A 29 13.97 24.14 -13.25
N ALA A 30 12.67 23.80 -13.14
CA ALA A 30 12.02 23.47 -11.87
C ALA A 30 12.64 22.21 -11.22
N PHE A 31 12.91 21.17 -12.02
CA PHE A 31 13.57 19.95 -11.54
C PHE A 31 14.99 20.23 -11.02
N GLU A 32 15.79 21.01 -11.76
CA GLU A 32 17.15 21.36 -11.34
C GLU A 32 17.18 22.18 -10.04
N ALA A 33 16.19 23.07 -9.84
CA ALA A 33 16.03 23.81 -8.59
C ALA A 33 15.64 22.87 -7.43
N TRP A 34 14.69 21.95 -7.68
CA TRP A 34 14.29 20.95 -6.71
C TRP A 34 15.47 20.01 -6.36
N GLN A 35 16.24 19.55 -7.34
CA GLN A 35 17.37 18.65 -7.12
C GLN A 35 18.40 19.27 -6.15
N LYS A 36 18.70 20.55 -6.30
CA LYS A 36 19.60 21.28 -5.38
C LYS A 36 19.05 21.28 -3.95
N THR A 37 17.75 21.48 -3.81
CA THR A 37 17.07 21.45 -2.49
C THR A 37 17.12 20.04 -1.89
N TYR A 38 16.84 19.02 -2.70
CA TYR A 38 16.91 17.62 -2.28
C TYR A 38 18.33 17.22 -1.83
N ASP A 39 19.35 17.55 -2.61
CA ASP A 39 20.74 17.22 -2.30
C ASP A 39 21.20 17.87 -0.98
N ALA A 40 20.83 19.14 -0.76
CA ALA A 40 21.10 19.82 0.49
C ALA A 40 20.38 19.19 1.69
N TRP A 41 19.10 18.84 1.51
CA TRP A 41 18.32 18.17 2.53
C TRP A 41 18.85 16.75 2.84
N ALA A 42 19.17 15.96 1.82
CA ALA A 42 19.71 14.61 1.99
C ALA A 42 21.06 14.62 2.72
N LYS A 43 21.92 15.60 2.40
CA LYS A 43 23.18 15.80 3.14
C LYS A 43 22.99 16.16 4.60
N ALA A 44 21.97 16.96 4.91
CA ALA A 44 21.64 17.36 6.28
C ALA A 44 20.90 16.26 7.06
N ASN A 45 20.23 15.33 6.38
CA ASN A 45 19.36 14.30 6.96
C ASN A 45 19.65 12.91 6.36
N PRO A 46 20.86 12.34 6.49
CA PRO A 46 21.24 11.11 5.78
C PRO A 46 20.34 9.92 6.11
N ALA A 47 19.95 9.73 7.37
CA ALA A 47 19.08 8.62 7.76
C ALA A 47 17.66 8.71 7.16
N LEU A 48 17.11 9.94 7.02
CA LEU A 48 15.80 10.14 6.38
C LEU A 48 15.89 9.99 4.86
N ALA A 49 17.01 10.39 4.26
CA ALA A 49 17.28 10.20 2.84
C ALA A 49 17.39 8.71 2.49
N GLU A 50 18.06 7.92 3.33
CA GLU A 50 18.12 6.46 3.22
C GLU A 50 16.72 5.84 3.31
N GLN A 51 15.92 6.21 4.33
CA GLN A 51 14.54 5.73 4.48
C GLN A 51 13.67 6.08 3.26
N LEU A 52 13.82 7.28 2.71
CA LEU A 52 13.10 7.67 1.50
C LEU A 52 13.51 6.83 0.29
N THR A 53 14.81 6.60 0.12
CA THR A 53 15.36 5.79 -0.97
C THR A 53 14.88 4.34 -0.86
N ASP A 54 14.98 3.75 0.34
CA ASP A 54 14.51 2.40 0.62
C ASP A 54 13.00 2.25 0.41
N GLY A 55 12.23 3.25 0.84
CA GLY A 55 10.79 3.27 0.63
C GLY A 55 10.42 3.28 -0.86
N LEU A 56 11.07 4.13 -1.65
CA LEU A 56 10.84 4.22 -3.10
C LEU A 56 11.31 2.96 -3.84
N ALA A 57 12.38 2.32 -3.37
CA ALA A 57 12.88 1.07 -3.92
C ALA A 57 12.12 -0.18 -3.42
N HIS A 58 11.18 -0.02 -2.48
CA HIS A 58 10.55 -1.13 -1.75
C HIS A 58 11.59 -2.09 -1.14
N ALA A 59 12.70 -1.54 -0.66
CA ALA A 59 13.80 -2.31 -0.11
C ALA A 59 13.36 -3.10 1.13
N VAL A 60 13.80 -4.35 1.19
CA VAL A 60 13.56 -5.24 2.33
C VAL A 60 14.90 -5.53 2.98
N PRO A 61 15.06 -5.29 4.31
CA PRO A 61 16.31 -5.63 5.00
C PRO A 61 16.67 -7.10 4.83
N THR A 62 17.93 -7.39 4.54
CA THR A 62 18.42 -8.76 4.31
C THR A 62 18.33 -9.63 5.56
N ASP A 63 18.36 -9.00 6.73
CA ASP A 63 18.25 -9.61 8.06
C ASP A 63 16.82 -9.57 8.63
N LEU A 64 15.80 -9.27 7.81
CA LEU A 64 14.41 -9.14 8.28
C LEU A 64 13.92 -10.41 8.99
N SER A 65 14.30 -11.59 8.51
CA SER A 65 13.91 -12.87 9.13
C SER A 65 14.42 -13.02 10.55
N GLU A 66 15.59 -12.46 10.87
CA GLU A 66 16.18 -12.49 12.21
C GLU A 66 15.48 -11.54 13.19
N LYS A 67 14.78 -10.53 12.66
CA LYS A 67 14.02 -9.54 13.44
C LYS A 67 12.62 -10.02 13.78
N ILE A 68 12.12 -11.07 13.11
CA ILE A 68 10.82 -11.65 13.38
C ILE A 68 10.94 -12.60 14.59
N PRO A 69 10.11 -12.43 15.64
CA PRO A 69 10.19 -13.28 16.83
C PRO A 69 9.81 -14.72 16.49
N ALA A 70 10.59 -15.66 17.02
CA ALA A 70 10.24 -17.07 17.01
C ALA A 70 9.10 -17.33 18.02
N PHE A 71 8.18 -18.20 17.66
CA PHE A 71 7.14 -18.67 18.57
C PHE A 71 7.57 -19.95 19.26
N ALA A 72 7.25 -20.10 20.54
CA ALA A 72 7.49 -21.33 21.27
C ALA A 72 6.66 -22.49 20.68
N ALA A 73 7.13 -23.74 20.84
CA ALA A 73 6.45 -24.91 20.28
C ALA A 73 5.04 -25.14 20.87
N ASP A 74 4.79 -24.62 22.06
CA ASP A 74 3.51 -24.68 22.75
C ASP A 74 2.67 -23.38 22.62
N TYR A 75 3.10 -22.47 21.75
CA TYR A 75 2.37 -21.22 21.50
C TYR A 75 0.94 -21.51 21.03
N LYS A 76 -0.03 -20.92 21.73
CA LYS A 76 -1.47 -21.09 21.45
C LYS A 76 -2.12 -19.72 21.33
N ASP A 77 -2.43 -19.34 20.12
CA ASP A 77 -3.23 -18.15 19.80
C ASP A 77 -3.87 -18.36 18.42
N ALA A 78 -4.85 -17.54 18.09
CA ALA A 78 -5.34 -17.46 16.72
C ALA A 78 -4.24 -16.93 15.79
N THR A 79 -4.21 -17.42 14.54
CA THR A 79 -3.19 -17.02 13.55
C THR A 79 -3.15 -15.50 13.31
N ARG A 80 -4.30 -14.79 13.46
CA ARG A 80 -4.36 -13.33 13.43
C ARG A 80 -3.54 -12.67 14.54
N GLY A 81 -3.48 -13.27 15.74
CA GLY A 81 -2.65 -12.79 16.85
C GLY A 81 -1.17 -12.94 16.54
N ALA A 82 -0.75 -14.13 16.10
CA ALA A 82 0.62 -14.37 15.62
C ALA A 82 0.99 -13.43 14.47
N GLY A 83 0.09 -13.26 13.50
CA GLY A 83 0.26 -12.32 12.39
C GLY A 83 0.46 -10.88 12.84
N GLY A 84 -0.27 -10.43 13.86
CA GLY A 84 -0.09 -9.10 14.46
C GLY A 84 1.26 -8.91 15.12
N VAL A 85 1.78 -9.94 15.81
CA VAL A 85 3.14 -9.92 16.40
C VAL A 85 4.19 -9.79 15.30
N VAL A 86 4.11 -10.60 14.27
CA VAL A 86 5.02 -10.57 13.11
C VAL A 86 4.96 -9.22 12.39
N LEU A 87 3.75 -8.71 12.11
CA LEU A 87 3.57 -7.43 11.42
C LEU A 87 4.18 -6.26 12.21
N ASN A 88 4.05 -6.24 13.53
CA ASN A 88 4.67 -5.21 14.36
C ASN A 88 6.20 -5.29 14.33
N ALA A 89 6.78 -6.49 14.29
CA ALA A 89 8.23 -6.67 14.13
C ALA A 89 8.71 -6.18 12.75
N ILE A 90 8.00 -6.53 11.68
CA ILE A 90 8.26 -6.04 10.33
C ILE A 90 8.18 -4.52 10.27
N ALA A 91 7.11 -3.93 10.80
CA ALA A 91 6.90 -2.49 10.78
C ALA A 91 7.94 -1.70 11.61
N LYS A 92 8.52 -2.33 12.64
CA LYS A 92 9.64 -1.76 13.38
C LYS A 92 10.93 -1.72 12.55
N ALA A 93 11.17 -2.77 11.76
CA ALA A 93 12.33 -2.87 10.87
C ALA A 93 12.17 -2.08 9.56
N MET A 94 10.92 -1.80 9.15
CA MET A 94 10.57 -1.19 7.88
C MET A 94 9.62 0.00 8.12
N PRO A 95 10.13 1.22 8.33
CA PRO A 95 9.31 2.41 8.61
C PRO A 95 8.27 2.73 7.53
N GLN A 96 8.50 2.30 6.29
CA GLN A 96 7.59 2.48 5.15
C GLN A 96 6.31 1.62 5.23
N VAL A 97 6.22 0.68 6.17
CA VAL A 97 5.00 -0.11 6.38
C VAL A 97 3.92 0.76 7.03
N ILE A 98 2.76 0.83 6.37
CA ILE A 98 1.56 1.52 6.86
C ILE A 98 0.44 0.48 6.91
N THR A 99 -0.39 0.55 7.95
CA THR A 99 -1.55 -0.34 8.06
C THR A 99 -2.87 0.41 8.03
N GLY A 100 -3.91 -0.31 7.69
CA GLY A 100 -5.26 0.19 7.74
C GLY A 100 -6.27 -0.92 8.05
N SER A 101 -7.43 -0.54 8.53
CA SER A 101 -8.53 -1.48 8.75
C SER A 101 -9.87 -0.84 8.41
N ALA A 102 -10.79 -1.65 7.90
CA ALA A 102 -12.17 -1.27 7.68
C ALA A 102 -12.98 -1.38 8.99
N ASP A 103 -12.55 -0.62 10.00
CA ASP A 103 -13.14 -0.55 11.35
C ASP A 103 -13.01 -1.84 12.19
N LEU A 104 -11.98 -2.66 11.91
CA LEU A 104 -11.82 -3.99 12.49
C LEU A 104 -10.46 -4.23 13.18
N TYR A 105 -9.69 -3.19 13.51
CA TYR A 105 -8.36 -3.35 14.11
C TYR A 105 -8.35 -4.26 15.35
N GLY A 106 -9.37 -4.15 16.21
CA GLY A 106 -9.52 -4.98 17.40
C GLY A 106 -9.62 -6.48 17.08
N SER A 107 -10.20 -6.81 15.93
CA SER A 107 -10.43 -8.19 15.47
C SER A 107 -9.35 -8.68 14.51
N THR A 108 -8.87 -7.86 13.60
CA THR A 108 -7.86 -8.24 12.59
C THR A 108 -6.43 -8.25 13.11
N LYS A 109 -6.18 -7.60 14.26
CA LYS A 109 -4.89 -7.55 14.97
C LYS A 109 -3.72 -6.93 14.18
N ASN A 110 -4.02 -6.15 13.16
CA ASN A 110 -3.01 -5.51 12.31
C ASN A 110 -2.63 -4.07 12.73
N TYR A 111 -3.04 -3.62 13.91
CA TYR A 111 -2.67 -2.32 14.45
C TYR A 111 -1.18 -2.27 14.82
N LEU A 112 -0.46 -1.25 14.38
CA LEU A 112 0.92 -1.00 14.76
C LEU A 112 0.97 -0.24 16.08
N LYS A 113 1.40 -0.91 17.14
CA LYS A 113 1.39 -0.37 18.51
C LYS A 113 2.15 0.94 18.64
N ASP A 114 3.31 1.05 17.96
CA ASP A 114 4.18 2.23 17.99
C ASP A 114 3.99 3.12 16.75
N GLY A 115 2.99 2.82 15.91
CA GLY A 115 2.76 3.51 14.63
C GLY A 115 2.03 4.85 14.75
N GLY A 116 1.25 5.03 15.80
CA GLY A 116 0.32 6.16 15.94
C GLY A 116 -0.79 6.15 14.86
N ASP A 117 -1.84 6.90 15.10
CA ASP A 117 -2.95 7.04 14.14
C ASP A 117 -2.67 8.17 13.15
N PHE A 118 -2.87 7.89 11.86
CA PHE A 118 -2.80 8.89 10.81
C PHE A 118 -3.98 9.86 10.93
N SER A 119 -3.69 11.13 11.09
CA SER A 119 -4.71 12.17 11.20
C SER A 119 -4.15 13.55 10.81
N LYS A 120 -5.01 14.56 10.72
CA LYS A 120 -4.57 15.94 10.53
C LYS A 120 -3.60 16.41 11.62
N ALA A 121 -3.79 15.93 12.87
CA ALA A 121 -2.92 16.27 14.00
C ALA A 121 -1.63 15.43 14.04
N ASN A 122 -1.64 14.25 13.40
CA ASN A 122 -0.49 13.35 13.30
C ASN A 122 -0.33 12.79 11.88
N PRO A 123 0.20 13.58 10.94
CA PRO A 123 0.39 13.15 9.54
C PRO A 123 1.48 12.09 9.38
N LEU A 124 2.25 11.79 10.43
CA LEU A 124 3.26 10.72 10.46
C LEU A 124 2.73 9.42 11.03
N GLY A 125 1.46 9.38 11.45
CA GLY A 125 0.82 8.16 11.93
C GLY A 125 0.76 7.09 10.84
N ARG A 126 0.97 5.84 11.24
CA ARG A 126 1.05 4.69 10.32
C ARG A 126 -0.15 3.75 10.39
N ASN A 127 -1.14 4.08 11.23
CA ASN A 127 -2.42 3.37 11.30
C ASN A 127 -3.52 4.23 10.69
N ILE A 128 -4.20 3.73 9.68
CA ILE A 128 -5.30 4.44 8.98
C ILE A 128 -6.64 3.79 9.36
N TRP A 129 -7.53 4.58 9.90
CA TRP A 129 -8.90 4.18 10.21
C TRP A 129 -9.80 4.46 9.02
N PHE A 130 -10.01 3.47 8.16
CA PHE A 130 -10.83 3.63 6.95
C PHE A 130 -12.34 3.68 7.25
N GLY A 131 -12.75 3.23 8.44
CA GLY A 131 -14.16 2.99 8.73
C GLY A 131 -14.70 1.80 7.92
N ILE A 132 -16.00 1.58 7.92
CA ILE A 132 -16.67 0.51 7.17
C ILE A 132 -16.67 0.85 5.67
N ARG A 133 -15.50 0.76 5.01
CA ARG A 133 -15.28 1.19 3.61
C ARG A 133 -14.23 0.34 2.93
N GLU A 134 -14.48 -0.95 2.77
CA GLU A 134 -13.52 -1.93 2.24
C GLU A 134 -13.06 -1.57 0.83
N HIS A 135 -13.98 -1.17 -0.05
CA HIS A 135 -13.62 -0.77 -1.42
C HIS A 135 -12.71 0.48 -1.43
N ALA A 136 -13.07 1.49 -0.65
CA ALA A 136 -12.25 2.71 -0.54
C ALA A 136 -10.88 2.41 0.08
N MET A 137 -10.81 1.56 1.11
CA MET A 137 -9.57 1.07 1.69
C MET A 137 -8.69 0.45 0.59
N GLY A 138 -9.23 -0.50 -0.17
CA GLY A 138 -8.48 -1.16 -1.25
C GLY A 138 -8.02 -0.19 -2.34
N ALA A 139 -8.87 0.74 -2.76
CA ALA A 139 -8.56 1.74 -3.78
C ALA A 139 -7.49 2.74 -3.31
N ILE A 140 -7.59 3.22 -2.08
CA ILE A 140 -6.59 4.12 -1.48
C ILE A 140 -5.23 3.42 -1.35
N MET A 141 -5.22 2.16 -0.89
CA MET A 141 -3.99 1.36 -0.81
C MET A 141 -3.36 1.14 -2.19
N ASN A 142 -4.15 0.92 -3.23
CA ASN A 142 -3.65 0.84 -4.60
C ASN A 142 -2.99 2.15 -5.03
N GLY A 143 -3.61 3.29 -4.71
CA GLY A 143 -3.03 4.62 -4.95
C GLY A 143 -1.72 4.85 -4.19
N MET A 144 -1.66 4.42 -2.92
CA MET A 144 -0.44 4.50 -2.11
C MET A 144 0.69 3.66 -2.70
N ALA A 145 0.40 2.43 -3.13
CA ALA A 145 1.38 1.54 -3.76
C ALA A 145 1.88 2.09 -5.11
N LEU A 146 0.99 2.70 -5.90
CA LEU A 146 1.34 3.36 -7.16
C LEU A 146 2.22 4.61 -6.97
N HIS A 147 1.94 5.39 -5.93
CA HIS A 147 2.75 6.56 -5.60
C HIS A 147 4.17 6.16 -5.18
N GLY A 148 4.30 5.00 -4.52
CA GLY A 148 5.58 4.54 -3.97
C GLY A 148 5.92 5.18 -2.61
N GLY A 149 7.03 4.78 -2.04
CA GLY A 149 7.54 5.28 -0.75
C GLY A 149 6.93 4.60 0.48
N VAL A 150 5.79 3.91 0.33
CA VAL A 150 5.12 3.18 1.41
C VAL A 150 4.67 1.78 0.96
N ILE A 151 4.57 0.88 1.91
CA ILE A 151 4.05 -0.48 1.72
C ILE A 151 2.74 -0.60 2.51
N PRO A 152 1.58 -0.51 1.83
CA PRO A 152 0.29 -0.53 2.51
C PRO A 152 -0.16 -1.95 2.84
N PHE A 153 -0.64 -2.14 4.07
CA PHE A 153 -1.34 -3.32 4.56
C PHE A 153 -2.76 -2.93 4.95
N GLY A 154 -3.77 -3.60 4.43
CA GLY A 154 -5.16 -3.37 4.78
C GLY A 154 -5.85 -4.63 5.23
N ALA A 155 -6.65 -4.53 6.28
CA ALA A 155 -7.27 -5.68 6.89
C ALA A 155 -8.79 -5.56 7.00
N THR A 156 -9.45 -6.68 6.74
CA THR A 156 -10.88 -6.90 6.98
C THR A 156 -11.14 -8.40 7.17
N PHE A 157 -12.39 -8.81 7.42
CA PHE A 157 -12.75 -10.21 7.39
C PHE A 157 -12.82 -10.74 5.96
N LEU A 158 -12.58 -12.03 5.77
CA LEU A 158 -12.56 -12.62 4.42
C LEU A 158 -13.90 -12.47 3.70
N VAL A 159 -15.02 -12.61 4.41
CA VAL A 159 -16.36 -12.41 3.83
C VAL A 159 -16.52 -11.02 3.23
N PHE A 160 -15.90 -10.00 3.82
CA PHE A 160 -15.98 -8.62 3.34
C PHE A 160 -15.05 -8.32 2.16
N SER A 161 -14.25 -9.31 1.70
CA SER A 161 -13.57 -9.19 0.41
C SER A 161 -14.55 -8.95 -0.75
N ASP A 162 -15.80 -9.36 -0.59
CA ASP A 162 -16.86 -9.13 -1.57
C ASP A 162 -17.12 -7.64 -1.83
N TYR A 163 -16.99 -6.80 -0.78
CA TYR A 163 -17.15 -5.36 -0.92
C TYR A 163 -15.95 -4.68 -1.58
N MET A 164 -14.76 -5.29 -1.59
CA MET A 164 -13.55 -4.68 -2.13
C MET A 164 -12.97 -5.41 -3.36
N ARG A 165 -13.63 -6.45 -3.85
CA ARG A 165 -13.14 -7.31 -4.93
C ARG A 165 -12.67 -6.54 -6.18
N PRO A 166 -13.34 -5.48 -6.67
CA PRO A 166 -12.85 -4.71 -7.82
C PRO A 166 -11.48 -4.05 -7.55
N SER A 167 -11.24 -3.52 -6.34
CA SER A 167 -9.96 -2.95 -5.96
C SER A 167 -8.85 -4.01 -5.88
N VAL A 168 -9.16 -5.18 -5.33
CA VAL A 168 -8.23 -6.34 -5.29
C VAL A 168 -7.87 -6.79 -6.70
N ARG A 169 -8.88 -6.89 -7.60
CA ARG A 169 -8.65 -7.23 -9.00
C ARG A 169 -7.73 -6.24 -9.70
N LEU A 170 -7.91 -4.95 -9.48
CA LEU A 170 -7.04 -3.92 -10.04
C LEU A 170 -5.62 -4.01 -9.47
N ALA A 171 -5.45 -4.27 -8.18
CA ALA A 171 -4.15 -4.50 -7.59
C ALA A 171 -3.41 -5.67 -8.26
N ALA A 172 -4.11 -6.78 -8.48
CA ALA A 172 -3.55 -7.95 -9.16
C ALA A 172 -3.17 -7.64 -10.62
N LEU A 173 -4.09 -7.05 -11.38
CA LEU A 173 -3.88 -6.68 -12.78
C LEU A 173 -2.70 -5.72 -12.96
N MET A 174 -2.55 -4.76 -12.05
CA MET A 174 -1.49 -3.76 -12.06
C MET A 174 -0.22 -4.22 -11.35
N LYS A 175 -0.20 -5.43 -10.79
CA LYS A 175 0.94 -6.04 -10.05
C LYS A 175 1.43 -5.14 -8.91
N LEU A 176 0.51 -4.59 -8.14
CA LEU A 176 0.82 -3.65 -7.06
C LEU A 176 1.35 -4.35 -5.81
N HIS A 177 2.22 -3.66 -5.08
CA HIS A 177 2.75 -4.09 -3.79
C HIS A 177 1.80 -3.77 -2.63
N THR A 178 0.49 -4.02 -2.80
CA THR A 178 -0.52 -3.94 -1.73
C THR A 178 -0.60 -5.27 -0.98
N ARG A 179 -0.88 -5.22 0.32
CA ARG A 179 -1.04 -6.40 1.18
C ARG A 179 -2.44 -6.37 1.79
N TYR A 180 -3.24 -7.36 1.43
CA TYR A 180 -4.58 -7.56 1.99
C TYR A 180 -4.52 -8.65 3.05
N ILE A 181 -4.93 -8.34 4.27
CA ILE A 181 -5.00 -9.27 5.39
C ILE A 181 -6.47 -9.63 5.60
N TYR A 182 -6.80 -10.89 5.36
CA TYR A 182 -8.13 -11.43 5.61
C TYR A 182 -8.10 -12.34 6.82
N THR A 183 -8.93 -12.03 7.80
CA THR A 183 -9.13 -12.86 9.00
C THR A 183 -10.53 -13.46 8.98
N HIS A 184 -10.88 -14.28 9.99
CA HIS A 184 -12.19 -14.93 10.05
C HIS A 184 -12.48 -15.70 8.75
N ASP A 185 -11.55 -16.56 8.36
CA ASP A 185 -11.41 -17.09 7.01
C ASP A 185 -11.64 -18.59 6.90
N SER A 186 -12.06 -19.24 7.99
CA SER A 186 -12.15 -20.70 8.04
C SER A 186 -13.41 -21.20 8.74
N ILE A 187 -13.63 -22.51 8.63
CA ILE A 187 -14.66 -23.23 9.37
C ILE A 187 -14.49 -23.14 10.91
N GLY A 188 -13.29 -22.78 11.37
CA GLY A 188 -13.02 -22.53 12.78
C GLY A 188 -13.58 -21.21 13.31
N LEU A 189 -14.16 -20.36 12.47
CA LEU A 189 -14.90 -19.17 12.88
C LEU A 189 -16.16 -19.59 13.63
N GLY A 190 -16.30 -19.16 14.87
CA GLY A 190 -17.31 -19.68 15.78
C GLY A 190 -18.63 -18.94 15.75
N GLU A 191 -18.74 -17.91 16.57
CA GLU A 191 -20.01 -17.32 17.02
C GLU A 191 -20.56 -16.18 16.15
N ASP A 192 -19.84 -15.74 15.12
CA ASP A 192 -20.17 -14.52 14.36
C ASP A 192 -21.42 -14.67 13.47
N GLY A 193 -21.89 -15.89 13.24
CA GLY A 193 -23.10 -16.18 12.48
C GLY A 193 -22.92 -16.10 10.95
N PRO A 194 -24.01 -16.33 10.18
CA PRO A 194 -23.95 -16.53 8.73
C PRO A 194 -23.49 -15.29 7.94
N THR A 195 -23.66 -14.11 8.49
CA THR A 195 -23.22 -12.85 7.83
C THR A 195 -21.70 -12.68 7.80
N HIS A 196 -20.97 -13.48 8.59
CA HIS A 196 -19.51 -13.39 8.73
C HIS A 196 -18.79 -14.69 8.32
N GLN A 197 -19.54 -15.70 7.90
CA GLN A 197 -19.01 -17.02 7.49
C GLN A 197 -18.64 -17.01 6.01
N PRO A 198 -17.36 -17.10 5.64
CA PRO A 198 -16.96 -17.17 4.24
C PRO A 198 -17.21 -18.57 3.67
N VAL A 199 -17.84 -18.65 2.50
CA VAL A 199 -18.11 -19.91 1.77
C VAL A 199 -17.54 -19.81 0.36
N GLU A 200 -18.04 -18.86 -0.43
CA GLU A 200 -17.71 -18.70 -1.85
C GLU A 200 -16.47 -17.79 -2.09
N GLN A 201 -15.96 -17.10 -1.08
CA GLN A 201 -14.93 -16.07 -1.22
C GLN A 201 -13.62 -16.62 -1.80
N LEU A 202 -13.20 -17.82 -1.39
CA LEU A 202 -11.97 -18.42 -1.93
C LEU A 202 -12.11 -18.71 -3.44
N ALA A 203 -13.24 -19.24 -3.86
CA ALA A 203 -13.51 -19.49 -5.28
C ALA A 203 -13.55 -18.17 -6.06
N ALA A 204 -14.21 -17.15 -5.52
CA ALA A 204 -14.30 -15.84 -6.13
C ALA A 204 -12.94 -15.13 -6.24
N LEU A 205 -12.09 -15.19 -5.21
CA LEU A 205 -10.75 -14.60 -5.23
C LEU A 205 -9.81 -15.35 -6.17
N ARG A 206 -9.92 -16.69 -6.27
CA ARG A 206 -9.13 -17.49 -7.23
C ARG A 206 -9.48 -17.22 -8.69
N ALA A 207 -10.64 -16.66 -8.97
CA ALA A 207 -11.03 -16.25 -10.32
C ALA A 207 -10.41 -14.89 -10.75
N ILE A 208 -9.73 -14.19 -9.86
CA ILE A 208 -9.01 -12.96 -10.18
C ILE A 208 -7.72 -13.33 -10.94
N PRO A 209 -7.44 -12.67 -12.09
CA PRO A 209 -6.29 -12.99 -12.93
C PRO A 209 -4.95 -12.68 -12.27
#